data_f04d845ebf6cfacdc03e237fec234d6f
#
_entry.id   f04d845ebf6cfacdc03e237fec234d6f
#
_cell.length_a   1.000
_cell.length_b   1.000
_cell.length_c   1.000
_cell.angle_alpha   90.00
_cell.angle_beta   90.00
_cell.angle_gamma   90.00
#
_symmetry.space_group_name_H-M   'P 1'
#
loop_
_entity.id
_entity.type
_entity.pdbx_description
1 polymer ?
#
loop_
_entity_poly.entity_id
_entity_poly.type
_entity_poly.pdbx_seq_one_letter_code
_entity_poly.pdbx_strand_id
1 'polypeptide(L)'
;MAVSLRPDAIIVNRTSPQVKGPGGMPVLTEPDVRVHASFVEAVHEYRAEGRYRSLDPADLADPDQFRRYLDRLRADAHPGLLRRLRRVAQTNLWLTEGDEFLGRLSIRHTLNRRLRFKGGHIGYSVRPSRRRRGYATLMLRLALPVAHRMGIDPALVTCDDTNVASRRVIEANGGRLASASHGILRFWVPTSPP
;
A
#
# COMPACT_ATOMS: atom_id res chain seq x y z
N MET A 1 -25.22 3.10 15.94
CA MET A 1 -24.41 4.28 16.29
C MET A 1 -23.18 4.28 15.38
N ALA A 2 -23.09 5.24 14.47
CA ALA A 2 -21.96 5.35 13.56
C ALA A 2 -20.86 6.16 14.27
N VAL A 3 -19.74 5.51 14.58
CA VAL A 3 -18.54 6.19 15.11
C VAL A 3 -17.94 6.98 13.98
N SER A 4 -18.06 8.31 14.03
CA SER A 4 -17.40 9.25 13.15
C SER A 4 -15.91 9.29 13.51
N LEU A 5 -15.09 8.55 12.77
CA LEU A 5 -13.64 8.62 12.89
C LEU A 5 -13.16 9.94 12.27
N ARG A 6 -12.58 10.81 13.07
CA ARG A 6 -11.93 12.03 12.61
C ARG A 6 -10.70 11.67 11.78
N PRO A 7 -10.42 12.37 10.64
CA PRO A 7 -9.30 12.07 9.74
C PRO A 7 -7.91 12.24 10.36
N ASP A 8 -7.83 12.90 11.52
CA ASP A 8 -6.57 13.39 12.11
C ASP A 8 -5.82 12.34 12.94
N ALA A 9 -6.34 11.10 13.06
CA ALA A 9 -5.79 10.07 13.93
C ALA A 9 -4.82 9.09 13.24
N ILE A 10 -4.46 9.30 11.96
CA ILE A 10 -3.44 8.49 11.30
C ILE A 10 -2.07 9.16 11.51
N ILE A 11 -1.59 9.14 12.75
CA ILE A 11 -0.20 9.49 13.06
C ILE A 11 0.66 8.29 12.64
N VAL A 12 0.99 8.21 11.36
CA VAL A 12 2.20 7.52 10.92
C VAL A 12 3.33 8.47 11.27
N ASN A 13 3.97 8.23 12.38
CA ASN A 13 5.07 8.92 13.03
C ASN A 13 5.62 10.18 12.30
N ARG A 14 5.02 11.36 12.52
CA ARG A 14 5.51 12.64 11.99
C ARG A 14 6.78 13.15 12.71
N THR A 15 7.21 12.46 13.74
CA THR A 15 8.35 12.89 14.59
C THR A 15 9.35 11.75 14.74
N SER A 16 10.07 11.44 13.65
CA SER A 16 11.41 10.86 13.82
C SER A 16 12.41 11.88 13.29
N PRO A 17 13.43 12.24 14.10
CA PRO A 17 14.47 13.14 13.66
C PRO A 17 15.19 12.52 12.46
N GLN A 18 15.51 13.37 11.48
CA GLN A 18 16.26 13.02 10.29
C GLN A 18 17.59 12.39 10.66
N VAL A 19 17.71 11.06 10.57
CA VAL A 19 19.02 10.41 10.53
C VAL A 19 19.46 10.40 9.07
N LYS A 20 20.23 11.41 8.68
CA LYS A 20 21.02 11.41 7.45
C LYS A 20 22.19 10.46 7.65
N GLY A 21 22.11 9.27 7.03
CA GLY A 21 23.22 8.34 6.87
C GLY A 21 22.88 7.35 5.74
N PRO A 22 23.86 6.87 4.96
CA PRO A 22 23.62 5.78 4.01
C PRO A 22 23.34 4.52 4.83
N GLY A 23 22.05 4.06 4.81
CA GLY A 23 21.62 2.85 5.50
C GLY A 23 20.56 3.06 6.60
N GLY A 24 19.60 3.96 6.38
CA GLY A 24 18.42 4.07 7.26
C GLY A 24 17.53 2.83 7.13
N MET A 25 16.84 2.42 8.23
CA MET A 25 15.87 1.32 8.15
C MET A 25 14.68 1.72 7.27
N PRO A 26 14.15 0.81 6.42
CA PRO A 26 12.96 1.08 5.64
C PRO A 26 11.76 1.40 6.52
N VAL A 27 11.03 2.46 6.17
CA VAL A 27 9.85 2.92 6.91
C VAL A 27 8.63 3.00 6.00
N LEU A 28 7.45 2.71 6.55
CA LEU A 28 6.18 2.84 5.86
C LEU A 28 5.58 4.21 6.19
N THR A 29 5.47 5.09 5.19
CA THR A 29 5.05 6.49 5.34
C THR A 29 3.91 6.83 4.39
N GLU A 30 3.29 7.99 4.59
CA GLU A 30 2.48 8.61 3.54
C GLU A 30 3.35 8.93 2.32
N PRO A 31 2.72 9.03 1.10
CA PRO A 31 3.42 9.48 -0.09
C PRO A 31 4.09 10.85 0.11
N ASP A 32 5.39 10.94 -0.20
CA ASP A 32 6.23 12.10 0.12
C ASP A 32 7.03 12.57 -1.10
N VAL A 33 7.21 13.89 -1.25
CA VAL A 33 7.97 14.52 -2.33
C VAL A 33 9.46 14.15 -2.32
N ARG A 34 10.01 13.79 -1.17
CA ARG A 34 11.45 13.45 -1.03
C ARG A 34 11.90 12.34 -1.96
N VAL A 35 11.04 11.38 -2.24
CA VAL A 35 11.37 10.24 -3.10
C VAL A 35 11.02 10.47 -4.57
N HIS A 36 10.83 11.72 -5.01
CA HIS A 36 10.36 12.08 -6.35
C HIS A 36 11.17 11.38 -7.46
N ALA A 37 12.47 11.62 -7.53
CA ALA A 37 13.34 11.04 -8.56
C ALA A 37 13.28 9.51 -8.55
N SER A 38 13.43 8.91 -7.37
CA SER A 38 13.40 7.46 -7.20
C SER A 38 12.03 6.84 -7.53
N PHE A 39 10.92 7.57 -7.30
CA PHE A 39 9.59 7.12 -7.69
C PHE A 39 9.40 7.13 -9.21
N VAL A 40 9.89 8.17 -9.90
CA VAL A 40 9.85 8.24 -11.38
C VAL A 40 10.61 7.06 -12.00
N GLU A 41 11.81 6.76 -11.49
CA GLU A 41 12.56 5.55 -11.91
C GLU A 41 11.76 4.27 -11.67
N ALA A 42 11.14 4.13 -10.49
CA ALA A 42 10.31 2.96 -10.19
C ALA A 42 9.11 2.83 -11.15
N VAL A 43 8.52 3.96 -11.60
CA VAL A 43 7.45 3.93 -12.60
C VAL A 43 7.96 3.42 -13.93
N HIS A 44 9.16 3.80 -14.39
CA HIS A 44 9.79 3.22 -15.58
C HIS A 44 9.94 1.71 -15.45
N GLU A 45 10.47 1.23 -14.32
CA GLU A 45 10.62 -0.21 -14.06
C GLU A 45 9.27 -0.97 -14.09
N TYR A 46 8.23 -0.41 -13.45
CA TYR A 46 6.89 -1.01 -13.47
C TYR A 46 6.29 -1.04 -14.88
N ARG A 47 6.47 0.01 -15.68
CA ARG A 47 5.97 0.08 -17.05
C ARG A 47 6.66 -0.92 -17.97
N ALA A 48 7.94 -1.17 -17.78
CA ALA A 48 8.69 -2.21 -18.50
C ALA A 48 8.09 -3.61 -18.28
N GLU A 49 7.45 -3.85 -17.12
CA GLU A 49 6.67 -5.08 -16.84
C GLU A 49 5.20 -5.00 -17.27
N GLY A 50 4.78 -3.97 -17.99
CA GLY A 50 3.39 -3.76 -18.40
C GLY A 50 2.45 -3.31 -17.28
N ARG A 51 2.98 -2.89 -16.13
CA ARG A 51 2.23 -2.42 -14.96
C ARG A 51 2.16 -0.90 -14.91
N TYR A 52 1.20 -0.37 -14.14
CA TYR A 52 1.02 1.08 -13.92
C TYR A 52 1.01 1.92 -15.21
N ARG A 53 0.43 1.41 -16.29
CA ARG A 53 0.36 2.05 -17.62
C ARG A 53 -0.32 3.42 -17.61
N SER A 54 -1.16 3.70 -16.60
CA SER A 54 -1.83 4.99 -16.40
C SER A 54 -0.94 6.07 -15.78
N LEU A 55 0.28 5.72 -15.37
CA LEU A 55 1.27 6.67 -14.86
C LEU A 55 2.29 6.93 -15.97
N ASP A 56 2.39 8.19 -16.41
CA ASP A 56 3.44 8.59 -17.34
C ASP A 56 4.65 9.10 -16.57
N PRO A 57 5.84 8.47 -16.71
CA PRO A 57 7.05 8.96 -16.06
C PRO A 57 7.43 10.38 -16.50
N ALA A 58 7.16 10.76 -17.76
CA ALA A 58 7.46 12.10 -18.27
C ALA A 58 6.61 13.17 -17.56
N ASP A 59 5.31 12.92 -17.38
CA ASP A 59 4.43 13.79 -16.61
C ASP A 59 4.88 13.86 -15.14
N LEU A 60 5.24 12.72 -14.56
CA LEU A 60 5.64 12.63 -13.16
C LEU A 60 7.05 13.20 -12.89
N ALA A 61 7.88 13.40 -13.91
CA ALA A 61 9.17 14.08 -13.79
C ALA A 61 8.99 15.59 -13.47
N ASP A 62 7.87 16.18 -13.88
CA ASP A 62 7.51 17.54 -13.50
C ASP A 62 7.12 17.61 -12.02
N PRO A 63 7.78 18.44 -11.18
CA PRO A 63 7.51 18.51 -9.74
C PRO A 63 6.07 18.89 -9.39
N ASP A 64 5.40 19.71 -10.20
CA ASP A 64 4.02 20.13 -9.92
C ASP A 64 3.02 19.05 -10.29
N GLN A 65 3.26 18.30 -11.38
CA GLN A 65 2.48 17.11 -11.70
C GLN A 65 2.64 16.05 -10.62
N PHE A 66 3.86 15.87 -10.12
CA PHE A 66 4.12 14.92 -9.02
C PHE A 66 3.39 15.33 -7.74
N ARG A 67 3.41 16.62 -7.33
CA ARG A 67 2.62 17.12 -6.18
C ARG A 67 1.13 16.84 -6.37
N ARG A 68 0.56 17.16 -7.55
CA ARG A 68 -0.84 16.84 -7.88
C ARG A 68 -1.15 15.35 -7.80
N TYR A 69 -0.21 14.51 -8.19
CA TYR A 69 -0.34 13.06 -8.03
C TYR A 69 -0.38 12.64 -6.56
N LEU A 70 0.50 13.18 -5.70
CA LEU A 70 0.48 12.93 -4.26
C LEU A 70 -0.83 13.38 -3.61
N ASP A 71 -1.34 14.55 -3.99
CA ASP A 71 -2.61 15.07 -3.47
C ASP A 71 -3.79 14.17 -3.85
N ARG A 72 -3.79 13.62 -5.06
CA ARG A 72 -4.78 12.59 -5.46
C ARG A 72 -4.68 11.33 -4.60
N LEU A 73 -3.47 10.86 -4.31
CA LEU A 73 -3.27 9.68 -3.44
C LEU A 73 -3.77 9.92 -2.02
N ARG A 74 -3.60 11.14 -1.49
CA ARG A 74 -4.12 11.55 -0.16
C ARG A 74 -5.64 11.69 -0.19
N ALA A 75 -6.20 12.27 -1.25
CA ALA A 75 -7.64 12.41 -1.43
C ALA A 75 -8.38 11.06 -1.51
N ASP A 76 -7.72 9.98 -1.94
CA ASP A 76 -8.28 8.63 -1.94
C ASP A 76 -8.70 8.12 -0.54
N ALA A 77 -8.21 8.72 0.54
CA ALA A 77 -8.64 8.39 1.91
C ALA A 77 -10.02 8.95 2.27
N HIS A 78 -10.54 9.92 1.51
CA HIS A 78 -11.81 10.59 1.82
C HIS A 78 -13.00 9.98 1.07
N PRO A 79 -14.03 9.47 1.79
CA PRO A 79 -15.16 8.74 1.16
C PRO A 79 -16.06 9.60 0.26
N GLY A 80 -16.16 10.90 0.53
CA GLY A 80 -17.16 11.78 -0.10
C GLY A 80 -17.10 11.83 -1.63
N LEU A 81 -15.88 11.96 -2.18
CA LEU A 81 -15.67 12.04 -3.63
C LEU A 81 -15.78 10.68 -4.31
N LEU A 82 -15.41 9.60 -3.60
CA LEU A 82 -15.27 8.25 -4.15
C LEU A 82 -16.59 7.51 -4.31
N ARG A 83 -17.64 7.87 -3.50
CA ARG A 83 -18.98 7.26 -3.60
C ARG A 83 -19.59 7.48 -4.98
N ARG A 84 -19.42 8.65 -5.61
CA ARG A 84 -19.90 8.93 -6.98
C ARG A 84 -19.20 8.08 -8.02
N LEU A 85 -17.96 7.65 -7.77
CA LEU A 85 -17.14 6.84 -8.69
C LEU A 85 -17.24 5.33 -8.42
N ARG A 86 -18.12 4.87 -7.52
CA ARG A 86 -18.22 3.48 -7.06
C ARG A 86 -16.88 2.90 -6.57
N ARG A 87 -15.98 3.76 -6.11
CA ARG A 87 -14.69 3.40 -5.51
C ARG A 87 -14.82 3.38 -3.99
N VAL A 88 -14.01 2.55 -3.33
CA VAL A 88 -13.90 2.56 -1.87
C VAL A 88 -12.75 3.48 -1.46
N ALA A 89 -12.89 4.11 -0.30
CA ALA A 89 -11.81 4.89 0.28
C ALA A 89 -10.62 3.98 0.62
N GLN A 90 -9.42 4.50 0.41
CA GLN A 90 -8.18 3.78 0.70
C GLN A 90 -7.08 4.74 1.19
N THR A 91 -6.28 4.28 2.15
CA THR A 91 -5.06 4.95 2.57
C THR A 91 -3.90 4.40 1.73
N ASN A 92 -3.17 5.28 1.06
CA ASN A 92 -1.98 4.94 0.28
C ASN A 92 -0.74 5.17 1.14
N LEU A 93 0.14 4.18 1.21
CA LEU A 93 1.39 4.22 1.96
C LEU A 93 2.55 3.78 1.07
N TRP A 94 3.73 4.35 1.30
CA TRP A 94 4.97 4.02 0.60
C TRP A 94 6.02 3.48 1.56
N LEU A 95 6.70 2.42 1.16
CA LEU A 95 7.93 1.98 1.83
C LEU A 95 9.08 2.77 1.22
N THR A 96 9.82 3.47 2.08
CA THR A 96 10.96 4.30 1.68
C THR A 96 12.15 4.02 2.57
N GLU A 97 13.36 4.25 2.05
CA GLU A 97 14.61 4.23 2.79
C GLU A 97 15.40 5.47 2.40
N GLY A 98 15.53 6.45 3.31
CA GLY A 98 16.01 7.78 2.95
C GLY A 98 15.15 8.39 1.85
N ASP A 99 15.79 8.77 0.74
CA ASP A 99 15.13 9.35 -0.44
C ASP A 99 14.79 8.28 -1.50
N GLU A 100 14.91 6.99 -1.17
CA GLU A 100 14.61 5.91 -2.07
C GLU A 100 13.19 5.37 -1.88
N PHE A 101 12.43 5.26 -2.98
CA PHE A 101 11.15 4.56 -3.05
C PHE A 101 11.38 3.06 -3.27
N LEU A 102 10.92 2.24 -2.34
CA LEU A 102 11.07 0.78 -2.36
C LEU A 102 9.78 0.05 -2.76
N GLY A 103 8.63 0.66 -2.52
CA GLY A 103 7.35 0.04 -2.83
C GLY A 103 6.16 0.84 -2.33
N ARG A 104 4.98 0.38 -2.73
CA ARG A 104 3.70 0.99 -2.34
C ARG A 104 2.74 -0.03 -1.78
N LEU A 105 1.87 0.44 -0.88
CA LEU A 105 0.80 -0.33 -0.28
C LEU A 105 -0.46 0.52 -0.21
N SER A 106 -1.63 -0.09 -0.33
CA SER A 106 -2.91 0.57 -0.07
C SER A 106 -3.74 -0.24 0.92
N ILE A 107 -4.38 0.44 1.88
CA ILE A 107 -5.35 -0.14 2.81
C ILE A 107 -6.72 0.41 2.43
N ARG A 108 -7.61 -0.45 1.94
CA ARG A 108 -9.00 -0.13 1.60
C ARG A 108 -9.85 -0.19 2.86
N HIS A 109 -10.58 0.89 3.13
CA HIS A 109 -11.33 1.03 4.38
C HIS A 109 -12.54 0.10 4.45
N THR A 110 -13.11 -0.26 3.29
CA THR A 110 -14.25 -1.18 3.19
C THR A 110 -14.09 -2.08 1.96
N LEU A 111 -14.84 -3.18 1.92
CA LEU A 111 -14.85 -4.09 0.78
C LEU A 111 -16.21 -4.10 0.10
N ASN A 112 -16.25 -3.79 -1.20
CA ASN A 112 -17.35 -4.12 -2.07
C ASN A 112 -17.25 -5.57 -2.58
N ARG A 113 -18.26 -6.07 -3.35
CA ARG A 113 -18.28 -7.44 -3.88
C ARG A 113 -17.02 -7.79 -4.68
N ARG A 114 -16.54 -6.87 -5.54
CA ARG A 114 -15.32 -7.08 -6.33
C ARG A 114 -14.09 -7.26 -5.45
N LEU A 115 -13.90 -6.40 -4.45
CA LEU A 115 -12.75 -6.45 -3.55
C LEU A 115 -12.78 -7.66 -2.61
N ARG A 116 -13.96 -8.15 -2.23
CA ARG A 116 -14.10 -9.42 -1.50
C ARG A 116 -13.65 -10.61 -2.36
N PHE A 117 -13.88 -10.54 -3.65
CA PHE A 117 -13.45 -11.58 -4.58
C PHE A 117 -11.96 -11.50 -4.87
N LYS A 118 -11.46 -10.32 -5.33
CA LYS A 118 -10.04 -10.04 -5.68
C LYS A 118 -9.66 -8.62 -5.27
N GLY A 119 -8.57 -8.49 -4.51
CA GLY A 119 -8.03 -7.22 -4.07
C GLY A 119 -7.94 -7.11 -2.55
N GLY A 120 -8.96 -7.53 -1.79
CA GLY A 120 -8.97 -7.49 -0.33
C GLY A 120 -8.82 -6.09 0.26
N HIS A 121 -8.56 -6.01 1.56
CA HIS A 121 -8.28 -4.76 2.27
C HIS A 121 -6.87 -4.22 1.93
N ILE A 122 -5.87 -5.09 1.82
CA ILE A 122 -4.48 -4.65 1.64
C ILE A 122 -3.94 -5.16 0.32
N GLY A 123 -3.40 -4.22 -0.48
CA GLY A 123 -2.67 -4.52 -1.71
C GLY A 123 -1.30 -3.85 -1.70
N TYR A 124 -0.26 -4.54 -2.15
CA TYR A 124 1.11 -4.04 -2.14
C TYR A 124 1.88 -4.38 -3.42
N SER A 125 2.94 -3.62 -3.66
CA SER A 125 3.84 -3.81 -4.79
C SER A 125 5.22 -3.28 -4.45
N VAL A 126 6.25 -4.10 -4.62
CA VAL A 126 7.65 -3.72 -4.46
C VAL A 126 8.21 -3.28 -5.79
N ARG A 127 9.03 -2.22 -5.79
CA ARG A 127 9.80 -1.74 -6.95
C ARG A 127 10.57 -2.93 -7.57
N PRO A 128 10.51 -3.16 -8.89
CA PRO A 128 11.10 -4.33 -9.53
C PRO A 128 12.55 -4.59 -9.15
N SER A 129 13.41 -3.59 -9.22
CA SER A 129 14.85 -3.69 -8.87
C SER A 129 15.11 -3.92 -7.37
N ARG A 130 14.09 -3.76 -6.51
CA ARG A 130 14.20 -3.93 -5.05
C ARG A 130 13.50 -5.18 -4.51
N ARG A 131 13.03 -6.09 -5.37
CA ARG A 131 12.40 -7.35 -4.98
C ARG A 131 13.39 -8.32 -4.36
N ARG A 132 12.83 -9.38 -3.72
CA ARG A 132 13.59 -10.48 -3.08
C ARG A 132 14.49 -10.05 -1.91
N ARG A 133 14.19 -8.90 -1.30
CA ARG A 133 14.87 -8.36 -0.11
C ARG A 133 13.96 -8.31 1.13
N GLY A 134 12.84 -9.04 1.14
CA GLY A 134 11.91 -9.06 2.27
C GLY A 134 10.96 -7.86 2.37
N TYR A 135 11.05 -6.87 1.49
CA TYR A 135 10.27 -5.62 1.59
C TYR A 135 8.74 -5.82 1.53
N ALA A 136 8.25 -6.79 0.75
CA ALA A 136 6.82 -7.09 0.74
C ALA A 136 6.31 -7.60 2.09
N THR A 137 7.08 -8.50 2.74
CA THR A 137 6.78 -9.01 4.07
C THR A 137 6.83 -7.89 5.12
N LEU A 138 7.83 -7.03 5.03
CA LEU A 138 7.95 -5.86 5.91
C LEU A 138 6.78 -4.88 5.72
N MET A 139 6.42 -4.53 4.47
CA MET A 139 5.29 -3.65 4.19
C MET A 139 3.99 -4.17 4.80
N LEU A 140 3.68 -5.46 4.58
CA LEU A 140 2.46 -6.04 5.14
C LEU A 140 2.50 -6.00 6.66
N ARG A 141 3.61 -6.41 7.30
CA ARG A 141 3.78 -6.36 8.75
C ARG A 141 3.56 -4.96 9.33
N LEU A 142 4.12 -3.93 8.69
CA LEU A 142 3.97 -2.54 9.14
C LEU A 142 2.55 -1.98 8.89
N ALA A 143 1.83 -2.52 7.90
CA ALA A 143 0.47 -2.07 7.57
C ALA A 143 -0.60 -2.68 8.48
N LEU A 144 -0.38 -3.87 9.06
CA LEU A 144 -1.39 -4.55 9.89
C LEU A 144 -1.80 -3.70 11.11
N PRO A 145 -0.88 -3.11 11.92
CA PRO A 145 -1.29 -2.22 13.01
C PRO A 145 -2.00 -0.96 12.54
N VAL A 146 -1.71 -0.47 11.33
CA VAL A 146 -2.42 0.67 10.73
C VAL A 146 -3.86 0.25 10.40
N ALA A 147 -4.05 -0.91 9.76
CA ALA A 147 -5.38 -1.46 9.47
C ALA A 147 -6.20 -1.69 10.75
N HIS A 148 -5.56 -2.20 11.82
CA HIS A 148 -6.20 -2.39 13.12
C HIS A 148 -6.76 -1.08 13.70
N ARG A 149 -5.96 0.00 13.71
CA ARG A 149 -6.42 1.34 14.14
C ARG A 149 -7.57 1.88 13.30
N MET A 150 -7.74 1.40 12.07
CA MET A 150 -8.85 1.74 11.18
C MET A 150 -10.09 0.85 11.41
N GLY A 151 -10.07 -0.04 12.42
CA GLY A 151 -11.16 -0.97 12.73
C GLY A 151 -11.27 -2.15 11.77
N ILE A 152 -10.19 -2.47 11.05
CA ILE A 152 -10.13 -3.61 10.13
C ILE A 152 -9.42 -4.77 10.84
N ASP A 153 -10.18 -5.71 11.37
CA ASP A 153 -9.65 -6.93 12.01
C ASP A 153 -10.65 -8.09 11.87
N PRO A 154 -10.27 -9.20 11.23
CA PRO A 154 -9.04 -9.40 10.46
C PRO A 154 -9.09 -8.72 9.08
N ALA A 155 -7.90 -8.47 8.49
CA ALA A 155 -7.79 -7.97 7.12
C ALA A 155 -7.89 -9.11 6.09
N LEU A 156 -8.72 -8.93 5.05
CA LEU A 156 -8.72 -9.80 3.88
C LEU A 156 -7.56 -9.40 2.96
N VAL A 157 -6.67 -10.33 2.64
CA VAL A 157 -5.60 -10.16 1.65
C VAL A 157 -5.72 -11.26 0.60
N THR A 158 -5.57 -10.90 -0.68
CA THR A 158 -5.74 -11.84 -1.78
C THR A 158 -4.51 -11.88 -2.67
N CYS A 159 -4.24 -13.02 -3.30
CA CYS A 159 -3.25 -13.12 -4.37
C CYS A 159 -3.73 -14.12 -5.44
N ASP A 160 -3.15 -14.03 -6.63
CA ASP A 160 -3.34 -15.07 -7.65
C ASP A 160 -2.68 -16.38 -7.14
N ASP A 161 -3.26 -17.53 -7.44
CA ASP A 161 -2.78 -18.83 -6.98
C ASP A 161 -1.38 -19.17 -7.50
N THR A 162 -1.02 -18.65 -8.67
CA THR A 162 0.31 -18.73 -9.27
C THR A 162 1.33 -17.79 -8.63
N ASN A 163 0.88 -16.80 -7.82
CA ASN A 163 1.76 -15.83 -7.17
C ASN A 163 2.31 -16.37 -5.83
N VAL A 164 3.19 -17.35 -5.94
CA VAL A 164 3.85 -18.01 -4.78
C VAL A 164 4.55 -16.99 -3.86
N ALA A 165 5.13 -15.92 -4.44
CA ALA A 165 5.80 -14.89 -3.65
C ALA A 165 4.83 -14.15 -2.73
N SER A 166 3.68 -13.71 -3.26
CA SER A 166 2.66 -13.04 -2.44
C SER A 166 2.04 -13.98 -1.41
N ARG A 167 1.79 -15.22 -1.77
CA ARG A 167 1.31 -16.24 -0.83
C ARG A 167 2.24 -16.36 0.39
N ARG A 168 3.55 -16.53 0.17
CA ARG A 168 4.56 -16.60 1.24
C ARG A 168 4.60 -15.34 2.11
N VAL A 169 4.44 -14.16 1.51
CA VAL A 169 4.37 -12.89 2.24
C VAL A 169 3.17 -12.87 3.18
N ILE A 170 2.00 -13.32 2.71
CA ILE A 170 0.76 -13.32 3.49
C ILE A 170 0.87 -14.33 4.65
N GLU A 171 1.33 -15.55 4.36
CA GLU A 171 1.52 -16.61 5.36
C GLU A 171 2.55 -16.21 6.42
N ALA A 172 3.67 -15.58 6.03
CA ALA A 172 4.69 -15.08 6.96
C ALA A 172 4.18 -13.95 7.90
N ASN A 173 3.03 -13.35 7.58
CA ASN A 173 2.36 -12.36 8.43
C ASN A 173 1.12 -12.94 9.15
N GLY A 174 1.06 -14.26 9.32
CA GLY A 174 -0.02 -14.94 10.04
C GLY A 174 -1.31 -15.12 9.23
N GLY A 175 -1.24 -14.95 7.91
CA GLY A 175 -2.38 -15.14 7.03
C GLY A 175 -2.84 -16.61 6.99
N ARG A 176 -4.13 -16.83 7.21
CA ARG A 176 -4.77 -18.13 7.12
C ARG A 176 -5.64 -18.21 5.87
N LEU A 177 -5.47 -19.25 5.07
CA LEU A 177 -6.27 -19.46 3.85
C LEU A 177 -7.74 -19.65 4.21
N ALA A 178 -8.59 -18.77 3.69
CA ALA A 178 -10.03 -18.80 3.87
C ALA A 178 -10.74 -19.49 2.70
N SER A 179 -10.28 -19.24 1.47
CA SER A 179 -10.85 -19.88 0.29
C SER A 179 -9.91 -19.76 -0.92
N ALA A 180 -10.08 -20.70 -1.86
CA ALA A 180 -9.41 -20.70 -3.14
C ALA A 180 -10.46 -20.94 -4.24
N SER A 181 -10.61 -20.02 -5.17
CA SER A 181 -11.52 -20.20 -6.32
C SER A 181 -11.15 -19.28 -7.47
N HIS A 182 -11.34 -19.75 -8.70
CA HIS A 182 -11.10 -18.99 -9.94
C HIS A 182 -9.68 -18.38 -10.00
N GLY A 183 -8.68 -19.17 -9.58
CA GLY A 183 -7.28 -18.73 -9.60
C GLY A 183 -6.92 -17.69 -8.53
N ILE A 184 -7.80 -17.43 -7.54
CA ILE A 184 -7.57 -16.46 -6.46
C ILE A 184 -7.57 -17.16 -5.11
N LEU A 185 -6.49 -16.94 -4.36
CA LEU A 185 -6.39 -17.30 -2.94
C LEU A 185 -6.79 -16.11 -2.08
N ARG A 186 -7.60 -16.37 -1.04
CA ARG A 186 -8.08 -15.37 -0.09
C ARG A 186 -7.65 -15.77 1.31
N PHE A 187 -7.01 -14.85 2.01
CA PHE A 187 -6.48 -15.07 3.36
C PHE A 187 -7.06 -14.05 4.33
N TRP A 188 -7.41 -14.51 5.53
CA TRP A 188 -7.62 -13.64 6.67
C TRP A 188 -6.31 -13.48 7.43
N VAL A 189 -5.90 -12.24 7.67
CA VAL A 189 -4.67 -11.87 8.37
C VAL A 189 -5.06 -11.11 9.62
N PRO A 190 -4.73 -11.58 10.83
CA PRO A 190 -4.93 -10.83 12.06
C PRO A 190 -4.20 -9.48 11.99
N THR A 191 -4.84 -8.42 12.47
CA THR A 191 -4.25 -7.07 12.46
C THR A 191 -3.96 -6.57 13.88
N SER A 192 -4.59 -7.19 14.89
CA SER A 192 -4.25 -6.96 16.28
C SER A 192 -2.81 -7.38 16.56
N PRO A 193 -2.05 -6.64 17.38
CA PRO A 193 -0.75 -7.07 17.83
C PRO A 193 -0.87 -8.41 18.58
N PRO A 194 0.15 -9.27 18.50
CA PRO A 194 0.18 -10.54 19.22
C PRO A 194 0.18 -10.36 20.71
#